data_cd06160a57eca77f0c804ae76f55a443
#
_entry.id   cd06160a57eca77f0c804ae76f55a443
#
_cell.length_a   1.000
_cell.length_b   1.000
_cell.length_c   1.000
_cell.angle_alpha   90.00
_cell.angle_beta   90.00
_cell.angle_gamma   90.00
#
_symmetry.space_group_name_H-M   'P 1'
#
loop_
_entity.id
_entity.type
_entity.pdbx_description
1 polymer ?
#
loop_
_entity_poly.entity_id
_entity_poly.type
_entity_poly.pdbx_seq_one_letter_code
_entity_poly.pdbx_strand_id
1 'polypeptide(L)'
;MEQLLHYVWKHKIFLLMPLQTTSGQPVEVIDPGLLNTDAGPDFFNAKLKINGTLWVGNVELHTQASDWFRHGHNRDTVYDNVILHVVGESDCEVYYANGGIVPQLLLHCPDNVRQRYDELRQTEIYPPCYSILASLPKLTVHSWLSALQVERFEQKAQAIAARLERCNNHWEDVFFITLARNLGFGLNGDAFEAWAAHLPFRAVDKHRDSLFQVEAFFLGQAGLLEEDWQEDCYYRELQKEFHYLQRKFELSAPVSGDWWRFLRLRPGNFPHVRLAQLAWLYHKEQSLFSRVMAAETAEDIKKIISARTSPYWETHFTFKKSSPHQEKRLGENALNLILINTVIPFLYAYGMHRADERLCDRATCFLEALKAENNHVTRLWSGAGLPVYTAADSQALLQLQKEYCDRKDCLRCRFGYEYLRGKK
;
A
#
# COMPACT_ATOMS: atom_id res chain seq x y z
N MET A 1 9.06 23.21 -11.02
CA MET A 1 10.49 23.62 -11.05
C MET A 1 11.11 23.48 -9.66
N GLU A 2 10.47 23.92 -8.63
CA GLU A 2 10.91 23.86 -7.21
C GLU A 2 11.29 22.44 -6.76
N GLN A 3 10.44 21.43 -7.00
CA GLN A 3 10.77 20.02 -6.68
C GLN A 3 12.09 19.54 -7.31
N LEU A 4 12.45 20.06 -8.48
CA LEU A 4 13.72 19.74 -9.11
C LEU A 4 14.90 20.44 -8.43
N LEU A 5 14.71 21.68 -7.90
CA LEU A 5 15.69 22.34 -7.06
C LEU A 5 15.90 21.59 -5.74
N HIS A 6 14.81 21.15 -5.07
CA HIS A 6 14.90 20.30 -3.89
C HIS A 6 15.69 19.00 -4.17
N TYR A 7 15.45 18.39 -5.33
CA TYR A 7 16.18 17.19 -5.76
C TYR A 7 17.68 17.48 -5.95
N VAL A 8 18.02 18.56 -6.66
CA VAL A 8 19.42 18.97 -6.91
C VAL A 8 20.14 19.28 -5.60
N TRP A 9 19.48 20.01 -4.68
CA TRP A 9 20.00 20.31 -3.35
C TRP A 9 20.22 19.05 -2.52
N LYS A 10 19.18 18.23 -2.36
CA LYS A 10 19.21 17.01 -1.56
C LYS A 10 20.34 16.05 -1.98
N HIS A 11 20.53 15.88 -3.28
CA HIS A 11 21.52 14.95 -3.83
C HIS A 11 22.86 15.59 -4.14
N LYS A 12 23.06 16.86 -3.76
CA LYS A 12 24.29 17.64 -4.00
C LYS A 12 24.72 17.59 -5.48
N ILE A 13 23.76 17.68 -6.40
CA ILE A 13 24.04 17.67 -7.85
C ILE A 13 24.41 19.11 -8.27
N PHE A 14 25.50 19.61 -7.74
CA PHE A 14 26.00 20.93 -8.05
C PHE A 14 26.99 20.84 -9.22
N LEU A 15 27.07 21.91 -10.00
CA LEU A 15 28.16 22.08 -10.93
C LEU A 15 29.50 22.10 -10.16
N LEU A 16 30.59 21.62 -10.81
CA LEU A 16 31.95 21.61 -10.22
C LEU A 16 32.52 23.00 -9.88
N MET A 17 31.69 24.04 -9.93
CA MET A 17 32.06 25.40 -9.55
C MET A 17 31.79 25.62 -8.05
N PRO A 18 32.65 26.39 -7.37
CA PRO A 18 32.44 26.71 -5.97
C PRO A 18 31.12 27.47 -5.80
N LEU A 19 30.30 27.00 -4.83
CA LEU A 19 29.06 27.69 -4.48
C LEU A 19 29.37 28.99 -3.74
N GLN A 20 28.62 30.04 -4.03
CA GLN A 20 28.72 31.32 -3.37
C GLN A 20 27.33 31.89 -3.11
N THR A 21 27.18 32.61 -2.00
CA THR A 21 25.98 33.42 -1.78
C THR A 21 25.92 34.56 -2.81
N THR A 22 24.74 35.15 -2.94
CA THR A 22 24.56 36.36 -3.79
C THR A 22 25.43 37.54 -3.36
N SER A 23 25.90 37.55 -2.10
CA SER A 23 26.86 38.52 -1.56
C SER A 23 28.34 38.09 -1.76
N GLY A 24 28.61 37.02 -2.51
CA GLY A 24 29.97 36.56 -2.84
C GLY A 24 30.65 35.72 -1.74
N GLN A 25 29.95 35.31 -0.69
CA GLN A 25 30.56 34.50 0.36
C GLN A 25 30.62 33.03 -0.09
N PRO A 26 31.76 32.34 0.06
CA PRO A 26 31.87 30.91 -0.32
C PRO A 26 30.99 30.03 0.57
N VAL A 27 30.31 29.04 -0.05
CA VAL A 27 29.44 28.10 0.62
C VAL A 27 29.92 26.67 0.35
N GLU A 28 30.11 25.90 1.41
CA GLU A 28 30.35 24.46 1.36
C GLU A 28 29.17 23.71 2.02
N VAL A 29 28.53 22.81 1.26
CA VAL A 29 27.43 22.00 1.77
C VAL A 29 27.99 20.71 2.35
N ILE A 30 28.14 20.64 3.68
CA ILE A 30 28.58 19.45 4.39
C ILE A 30 27.43 18.43 4.41
N ASP A 31 26.26 18.89 4.90
CA ASP A 31 25.01 18.11 4.93
C ASP A 31 23.86 19.00 4.44
N PRO A 32 23.09 18.60 3.41
CA PRO A 32 21.99 19.39 2.89
C PRO A 32 20.79 19.48 3.86
N GLY A 33 20.77 18.67 4.91
CA GLY A 33 19.67 18.55 5.85
C GLY A 33 18.66 17.45 5.49
N LEU A 34 17.69 17.27 6.37
CA LEU A 34 16.60 16.34 6.21
C LEU A 34 15.41 17.03 5.54
N LEU A 35 14.96 16.48 4.42
CA LEU A 35 13.79 17.01 3.71
C LEU A 35 12.55 16.97 4.62
N ASN A 36 11.92 18.13 4.78
CA ASN A 36 10.65 18.29 5.47
C ASN A 36 9.48 17.98 4.53
N THR A 37 8.49 17.27 5.03
CA THR A 37 7.22 16.98 4.32
C THR A 37 6.02 17.63 5.00
N ASP A 38 6.26 18.33 6.11
CA ASP A 38 5.27 19.03 6.93
C ASP A 38 5.42 20.56 6.80
N ALA A 39 4.73 21.31 7.65
CA ALA A 39 4.85 22.76 7.69
C ALA A 39 6.23 23.21 8.21
N GLY A 40 6.74 24.35 7.70
CA GLY A 40 8.02 24.93 8.08
C GLY A 40 9.07 24.82 6.96
N PRO A 41 10.34 25.16 7.24
CA PRO A 41 11.41 25.14 6.25
C PRO A 41 11.62 23.80 5.56
N ASP A 42 12.01 23.81 4.29
CA ASP A 42 12.11 22.64 3.41
C ASP A 42 13.13 21.60 3.86
N PHE A 43 14.22 22.01 4.49
CA PHE A 43 15.25 21.10 4.99
C PHE A 43 15.65 21.49 6.41
N PHE A 44 15.61 20.51 7.31
CA PHE A 44 15.98 20.66 8.72
C PHE A 44 17.43 20.25 8.98
N ASN A 45 18.06 20.92 9.94
CA ASN A 45 19.40 20.57 10.46
C ASN A 45 20.48 20.44 9.38
N ALA A 46 20.43 21.26 8.35
CA ALA A 46 21.51 21.37 7.38
C ALA A 46 22.80 21.84 8.06
N LYS A 47 23.96 21.35 7.58
CA LYS A 47 25.30 21.75 8.03
C LYS A 47 26.03 22.37 6.86
N LEU A 48 26.23 23.70 6.96
CA LEU A 48 26.84 24.49 5.91
C LEU A 48 28.03 25.24 6.47
N LYS A 49 29.05 25.42 5.64
CA LYS A 49 30.17 26.33 5.97
C LYS A 49 30.06 27.54 5.06
N ILE A 50 29.68 28.68 5.63
CA ILE A 50 29.52 29.95 4.91
C ILE A 50 30.65 30.90 5.36
N ASN A 51 31.42 31.39 4.42
CA ASN A 51 32.60 32.24 4.68
C ASN A 51 33.54 31.66 5.77
N GLY A 52 33.75 30.33 5.73
CA GLY A 52 34.62 29.64 6.69
C GLY A 52 33.96 29.27 8.04
N THR A 53 32.81 29.83 8.37
CA THR A 53 32.08 29.55 9.62
C THR A 53 31.09 28.42 9.43
N LEU A 54 31.08 27.44 10.35
CA LEU A 54 30.11 26.33 10.37
C LEU A 54 28.80 26.80 10.94
N TRP A 55 27.74 26.64 10.15
CA TRP A 55 26.36 26.89 10.51
C TRP A 55 25.55 25.58 10.55
N VAL A 56 24.70 25.47 11.53
CA VAL A 56 23.70 24.40 11.63
C VAL A 56 22.33 25.03 11.77
N GLY A 57 21.44 24.73 10.86
CA GLY A 57 20.09 25.32 10.82
C GLY A 57 19.27 24.79 9.65
N ASN A 58 18.25 25.52 9.28
CA ASN A 58 17.33 25.10 8.24
C ASN A 58 17.66 25.79 6.90
N VAL A 59 17.22 25.15 5.82
CA VAL A 59 17.35 25.68 4.46
C VAL A 59 15.98 25.74 3.82
N GLU A 60 15.69 26.87 3.17
CA GLU A 60 14.47 27.08 2.40
C GLU A 60 14.80 27.18 0.92
N LEU A 61 13.96 26.61 0.05
CA LEU A 61 14.16 26.61 -1.39
C LEU A 61 12.95 27.23 -2.10
N HIS A 62 13.24 28.11 -3.06
CA HIS A 62 12.20 28.69 -3.91
C HIS A 62 12.66 28.77 -5.37
N THR A 63 11.70 28.86 -6.28
CA THR A 63 12.00 29.12 -7.69
C THR A 63 12.53 30.53 -7.87
N GLN A 64 11.90 31.52 -7.20
CA GLN A 64 12.31 32.94 -7.19
C GLN A 64 12.49 33.42 -5.75
N ALA A 65 13.39 34.34 -5.52
CA ALA A 65 13.64 34.87 -4.18
C ALA A 65 12.39 35.58 -3.61
N SER A 66 11.62 36.26 -4.45
CA SER A 66 10.38 36.96 -4.08
C SER A 66 9.30 36.02 -3.54
N ASP A 67 9.39 34.71 -3.76
CA ASP A 67 8.48 33.72 -3.19
C ASP A 67 8.52 33.70 -1.65
N TRP A 68 9.65 34.06 -1.06
CA TRP A 68 9.80 34.27 0.38
C TRP A 68 8.73 35.22 0.96
N PHE A 69 8.49 36.33 0.29
CA PHE A 69 7.46 37.29 0.70
C PHE A 69 6.05 36.85 0.36
N ARG A 70 5.89 36.17 -0.79
CA ARG A 70 4.60 35.65 -1.24
C ARG A 70 4.05 34.58 -0.28
N HIS A 71 4.94 33.76 0.28
CA HIS A 71 4.61 32.75 1.28
C HIS A 71 4.57 33.32 2.71
N GLY A 72 4.94 34.57 2.92
CA GLY A 72 4.86 35.24 4.20
C GLY A 72 5.98 34.90 5.19
N HIS A 73 7.07 34.28 4.75
CA HIS A 73 8.18 33.84 5.62
C HIS A 73 8.87 35.01 6.35
N ASN A 74 8.83 36.19 5.80
CA ASN A 74 9.33 37.43 6.45
C ASN A 74 8.49 37.87 7.67
N ARG A 75 7.40 37.20 7.98
CA ARG A 75 6.52 37.50 9.13
C ARG A 75 6.37 36.31 10.07
N ASP A 76 6.94 35.16 9.71
CA ASP A 76 6.85 33.91 10.48
C ASP A 76 8.19 33.61 11.15
N THR A 77 8.21 33.64 12.47
CA THR A 77 9.39 33.38 13.30
C THR A 77 9.91 31.94 13.18
N VAL A 78 9.13 31.01 12.64
CA VAL A 78 9.56 29.64 12.35
C VAL A 78 10.71 29.65 11.33
N TYR A 79 10.78 30.68 10.46
CA TYR A 79 11.82 30.83 9.45
C TYR A 79 13.02 31.64 9.94
N ASP A 80 13.05 32.16 11.16
CA ASP A 80 14.19 32.88 11.71
C ASP A 80 15.45 32.03 11.92
N ASN A 81 15.31 30.70 11.87
CA ASN A 81 16.39 29.71 11.94
C ASN A 81 16.86 29.19 10.56
N VAL A 82 16.36 29.76 9.47
CA VAL A 82 16.85 29.48 8.11
C VAL A 82 18.23 30.11 7.93
N ILE A 83 19.25 29.29 7.75
CA ILE A 83 20.63 29.73 7.59
C ILE A 83 21.02 30.00 6.14
N LEU A 84 20.23 29.55 5.18
CA LEU A 84 20.43 29.75 3.76
C LEU A 84 19.09 29.65 3.00
N HIS A 85 18.81 30.64 2.17
CA HIS A 85 17.73 30.63 1.19
C HIS A 85 18.29 30.28 -0.18
N VAL A 86 17.91 29.09 -0.71
CA VAL A 86 18.39 28.60 -2.00
C VAL A 86 17.36 28.92 -3.07
N VAL A 87 17.75 29.60 -4.13
CA VAL A 87 16.84 30.11 -5.15
C VAL A 87 17.29 29.72 -6.56
N GLY A 88 16.32 29.48 -7.44
CA GLY A 88 16.56 29.31 -8.87
C GLY A 88 16.84 30.64 -9.58
N GLU A 89 16.24 31.72 -9.09
CA GLU A 89 16.43 33.10 -9.58
C GLU A 89 16.43 34.04 -8.37
N SER A 90 17.43 34.90 -8.29
CA SER A 90 17.57 35.91 -7.24
C SER A 90 17.08 37.26 -7.77
N ASP A 91 15.77 37.48 -7.69
CA ASP A 91 15.09 38.70 -8.16
C ASP A 91 15.00 39.80 -7.09
N CYS A 92 15.21 39.47 -5.81
CA CYS A 92 15.24 40.44 -4.71
C CYS A 92 16.04 39.93 -3.50
N GLU A 93 16.41 40.83 -2.60
CA GLU A 93 16.88 40.46 -1.26
C GLU A 93 15.72 40.11 -0.33
N VAL A 94 15.92 39.15 0.57
CA VAL A 94 14.91 38.73 1.55
C VAL A 94 15.39 38.93 2.98
N TYR A 95 14.43 39.12 3.89
CA TYR A 95 14.67 39.48 5.27
C TYR A 95 13.90 38.58 6.22
N TYR A 96 14.52 38.28 7.37
CA TYR A 96 13.83 37.62 8.49
C TYR A 96 12.76 38.55 9.11
N ALA A 97 11.93 38.01 10.00
CA ALA A 97 10.96 38.80 10.75
C ALA A 97 11.61 39.88 11.63
N ASN A 98 12.85 39.68 12.05
CA ASN A 98 13.64 40.66 12.83
C ASN A 98 14.33 41.71 11.97
N GLY A 99 14.19 41.69 10.65
CA GLY A 99 14.78 42.63 9.71
C GLY A 99 16.22 42.31 9.28
N GLY A 100 16.81 41.21 9.75
CA GLY A 100 18.13 40.74 9.29
C GLY A 100 18.04 40.18 7.86
N ILE A 101 19.12 40.32 7.08
CA ILE A 101 19.20 39.78 5.71
C ILE A 101 19.40 38.25 5.77
N VAL A 102 18.59 37.50 5.03
CA VAL A 102 18.75 36.05 4.87
C VAL A 102 19.83 35.78 3.80
N PRO A 103 20.89 35.00 4.11
CA PRO A 103 21.86 34.62 3.09
C PRO A 103 21.18 33.86 1.95
N GLN A 104 21.45 34.27 0.70
CA GLN A 104 20.88 33.66 -0.49
C GLN A 104 21.95 32.94 -1.31
N LEU A 105 21.58 31.78 -1.90
CA LEU A 105 22.38 31.01 -2.84
C LEU A 105 21.61 30.81 -4.14
N LEU A 106 22.18 31.24 -5.26
CA LEU A 106 21.65 30.93 -6.58
C LEU A 106 22.06 29.52 -6.98
N LEU A 107 21.07 28.61 -7.10
CA LEU A 107 21.28 27.21 -7.46
C LEU A 107 20.75 26.94 -8.87
N HIS A 108 21.64 26.64 -9.79
CA HIS A 108 21.27 26.23 -11.13
C HIS A 108 21.09 24.71 -11.22
N CYS A 109 19.94 24.27 -11.68
CA CYS A 109 19.76 22.88 -12.06
C CYS A 109 20.57 22.59 -13.33
N PRO A 110 21.48 21.60 -13.33
CA PRO A 110 22.22 21.23 -14.53
C PRO A 110 21.28 20.89 -15.70
N ASP A 111 21.57 21.39 -16.89
CA ASP A 111 20.69 21.22 -18.07
C ASP A 111 20.46 19.74 -18.41
N ASN A 112 21.47 18.90 -18.26
CA ASN A 112 21.35 17.46 -18.48
C ASN A 112 20.40 16.78 -17.47
N VAL A 113 20.32 17.26 -16.23
CA VAL A 113 19.37 16.73 -15.21
C VAL A 113 17.97 17.21 -15.54
N ARG A 114 17.82 18.48 -15.92
CA ARG A 114 16.54 19.06 -16.36
C ARG A 114 16.00 18.31 -17.56
N GLN A 115 16.80 18.15 -18.62
CA GLN A 115 16.41 17.44 -19.84
C GLN A 115 15.97 16.00 -19.53
N ARG A 116 16.75 15.25 -18.74
CA ARG A 116 16.39 13.87 -18.37
C ARG A 116 15.12 13.82 -17.52
N TYR A 117 14.89 14.78 -16.66
CA TYR A 117 13.66 14.85 -15.89
C TYR A 117 12.44 15.09 -16.77
N ASP A 118 12.58 15.99 -17.76
CA ASP A 118 11.54 16.24 -18.74
C ASP A 118 11.27 14.99 -19.60
N GLU A 119 12.31 14.25 -20.00
CA GLU A 119 12.18 12.95 -20.67
C GLU A 119 11.35 11.95 -19.84
N LEU A 120 11.66 11.80 -18.53
CA LEU A 120 10.91 10.92 -17.62
C LEU A 120 9.43 11.31 -17.49
N ARG A 121 9.13 12.61 -17.54
CA ARG A 121 7.75 13.11 -17.42
C ARG A 121 6.93 12.97 -18.71
N GLN A 122 7.57 13.12 -19.86
CA GLN A 122 6.92 13.19 -21.17
C GLN A 122 6.84 11.84 -21.87
N THR A 123 7.71 10.88 -21.49
CA THR A 123 7.74 9.58 -22.16
C THR A 123 6.41 8.84 -22.02
N GLU A 124 5.98 8.21 -23.11
CA GLU A 124 4.85 7.29 -23.15
C GLU A 124 5.29 5.85 -22.79
N ILE A 125 6.61 5.58 -22.79
CA ILE A 125 7.15 4.27 -22.43
C ILE A 125 6.95 4.06 -20.92
N TYR A 126 6.50 2.87 -20.55
CA TYR A 126 6.30 2.51 -19.15
C TYR A 126 7.12 1.27 -18.77
N PRO A 127 7.85 1.27 -17.66
CA PRO A 127 8.07 2.42 -16.76
C PRO A 127 8.94 3.51 -17.41
N PRO A 128 8.82 4.78 -16.98
CA PRO A 128 9.56 5.89 -17.63
C PRO A 128 11.07 5.69 -17.72
N CYS A 129 11.67 5.04 -16.73
CA CYS A 129 13.11 4.73 -16.68
C CYS A 129 13.51 3.40 -17.35
N TYR A 130 12.66 2.85 -18.23
CA TYR A 130 12.85 1.55 -18.88
C TYR A 130 14.26 1.33 -19.44
N SER A 131 14.81 2.34 -20.09
CA SER A 131 16.10 2.27 -20.81
C SER A 131 17.31 1.92 -19.95
N ILE A 132 17.25 2.18 -18.63
CA ILE A 132 18.37 1.92 -17.73
C ILE A 132 18.22 0.64 -16.91
N LEU A 133 17.01 0.07 -16.79
CA LEU A 133 16.69 -0.98 -15.81
C LEU A 133 17.60 -2.21 -15.95
N ALA A 134 17.79 -2.70 -17.18
CA ALA A 134 18.64 -3.86 -17.45
C ALA A 134 20.13 -3.64 -17.11
N SER A 135 20.57 -2.38 -17.00
CA SER A 135 21.96 -2.02 -16.71
C SER A 135 22.21 -1.62 -15.25
N LEU A 136 21.17 -1.62 -14.41
CA LEU A 136 21.33 -1.26 -13.00
C LEU A 136 22.15 -2.30 -12.23
N PRO A 137 23.02 -1.88 -11.30
CA PRO A 137 23.71 -2.78 -10.41
C PRO A 137 22.73 -3.63 -9.60
N LYS A 138 22.98 -4.94 -9.50
CA LYS A 138 22.11 -5.86 -8.72
C LYS A 138 21.87 -5.39 -7.29
N LEU A 139 22.90 -4.84 -6.64
CA LEU A 139 22.82 -4.31 -5.29
C LEU A 139 21.84 -3.13 -5.20
N THR A 140 21.87 -2.21 -6.18
CA THR A 140 20.93 -1.07 -6.24
C THR A 140 19.48 -1.55 -6.40
N VAL A 141 19.27 -2.53 -7.29
CA VAL A 141 17.92 -3.13 -7.49
C VAL A 141 17.45 -3.79 -6.21
N HIS A 142 18.25 -4.67 -5.62
CA HIS A 142 17.89 -5.41 -4.40
C HIS A 142 17.62 -4.46 -3.23
N SER A 143 18.50 -3.50 -2.96
CA SER A 143 18.33 -2.53 -1.88
C SER A 143 17.06 -1.70 -2.04
N TRP A 144 16.72 -1.28 -3.28
CA TRP A 144 15.51 -0.52 -3.51
C TRP A 144 14.25 -1.36 -3.37
N LEU A 145 14.23 -2.59 -3.90
CA LEU A 145 13.08 -3.49 -3.74
C LEU A 145 12.85 -3.85 -2.27
N SER A 146 13.91 -4.05 -1.48
CA SER A 146 13.79 -4.30 -0.03
C SER A 146 13.18 -3.09 0.71
N ALA A 147 13.59 -1.87 0.37
CA ALA A 147 13.00 -0.66 0.97
C ALA A 147 11.51 -0.52 0.61
N LEU A 148 11.15 -0.77 -0.66
CA LEU A 148 9.75 -0.75 -1.12
C LEU A 148 8.88 -1.84 -0.48
N GLN A 149 9.46 -3.00 -0.16
CA GLN A 149 8.79 -4.06 0.57
C GLN A 149 8.40 -3.61 1.98
N VAL A 150 9.33 -2.94 2.70
CA VAL A 150 9.07 -2.39 4.03
C VAL A 150 7.97 -1.33 3.95
N GLU A 151 8.10 -0.36 3.03
CA GLU A 151 7.09 0.67 2.81
C GLU A 151 5.69 0.08 2.55
N ARG A 152 5.62 -1.00 1.76
CA ARG A 152 4.36 -1.71 1.51
C ARG A 152 3.81 -2.40 2.76
N PHE A 153 4.67 -2.99 3.58
CA PHE A 153 4.26 -3.57 4.86
C PHE A 153 3.68 -2.49 5.79
N GLU A 154 4.35 -1.35 5.90
CA GLU A 154 3.89 -0.23 6.72
C GLU A 154 2.51 0.28 6.25
N GLN A 155 2.30 0.47 4.95
CA GLN A 155 1.00 0.87 4.42
C GLN A 155 -0.11 -0.15 4.72
N LYS A 156 0.18 -1.44 4.56
CA LYS A 156 -0.78 -2.50 4.91
C LYS A 156 -1.05 -2.57 6.41
N ALA A 157 -0.01 -2.40 7.24
CA ALA A 157 -0.15 -2.36 8.69
C ALA A 157 -0.99 -1.17 9.16
N GLN A 158 -0.82 0.01 8.57
CA GLN A 158 -1.66 1.19 8.83
C GLN A 158 -3.13 0.93 8.48
N ALA A 159 -3.40 0.27 7.34
CA ALA A 159 -4.77 -0.10 6.97
C ALA A 159 -5.40 -1.11 7.94
N ILE A 160 -4.60 -2.04 8.48
CA ILE A 160 -5.03 -2.99 9.52
C ILE A 160 -5.29 -2.24 10.84
N ALA A 161 -4.40 -1.33 11.24
CA ALA A 161 -4.56 -0.52 12.45
C ALA A 161 -5.84 0.33 12.40
N ALA A 162 -6.13 0.97 11.28
CA ALA A 162 -7.37 1.73 11.09
C ALA A 162 -8.65 0.87 11.17
N ARG A 163 -8.59 -0.42 10.77
CA ARG A 163 -9.69 -1.36 11.00
C ARG A 163 -9.78 -1.78 12.45
N LEU A 164 -8.64 -1.97 13.10
CA LEU A 164 -8.56 -2.37 14.50
C LEU A 164 -9.23 -1.35 15.43
N GLU A 165 -9.00 -0.07 15.20
CA GLU A 165 -9.68 1.03 15.91
C GLU A 165 -11.21 0.95 15.74
N ARG A 166 -11.70 0.72 14.51
CA ARG A 166 -13.13 0.57 14.23
C ARG A 166 -13.77 -0.68 14.84
N CYS A 167 -12.99 -1.71 15.07
CA CYS A 167 -13.43 -2.98 15.67
C CYS A 167 -13.09 -3.09 17.16
N ASN A 168 -12.92 -1.99 17.88
CA ASN A 168 -12.63 -1.97 19.31
C ASN A 168 -11.44 -2.87 19.72
N ASN A 169 -10.38 -2.87 18.91
CA ASN A 169 -9.17 -3.69 19.09
C ASN A 169 -9.39 -5.21 19.06
N HIS A 170 -10.44 -5.69 18.37
CA HIS A 170 -10.74 -7.11 18.26
C HIS A 170 -10.04 -7.73 17.04
N TRP A 171 -8.85 -8.30 17.23
CA TRP A 171 -7.98 -8.83 16.17
C TRP A 171 -8.63 -9.92 15.31
N GLU A 172 -9.43 -10.81 15.90
CA GLU A 172 -10.12 -11.90 15.20
C GLU A 172 -11.08 -11.34 14.15
N ASP A 173 -11.91 -10.34 14.51
CA ASP A 173 -12.86 -9.70 13.61
C ASP A 173 -12.14 -8.97 12.48
N VAL A 174 -11.09 -8.20 12.80
CA VAL A 174 -10.30 -7.48 11.79
C VAL A 174 -9.60 -8.42 10.82
N PHE A 175 -9.10 -9.56 11.33
CA PHE A 175 -8.52 -10.59 10.48
C PHE A 175 -9.57 -11.17 9.52
N PHE A 176 -10.75 -11.50 10.02
CA PHE A 176 -11.84 -12.02 9.20
C PHE A 176 -12.31 -11.01 8.14
N ILE A 177 -12.51 -9.74 8.53
CA ILE A 177 -12.88 -8.67 7.60
C ILE A 177 -11.83 -8.50 6.50
N THR A 178 -10.56 -8.52 6.85
CA THR A 178 -9.47 -8.40 5.86
C THR A 178 -9.36 -9.63 4.96
N LEU A 179 -9.57 -10.83 5.52
CA LEU A 179 -9.64 -12.07 4.75
C LEU A 179 -10.79 -12.02 3.74
N ALA A 180 -11.97 -11.62 4.19
CA ALA A 180 -13.14 -11.46 3.33
C ALA A 180 -12.87 -10.47 2.19
N ARG A 181 -12.35 -9.27 2.49
CA ARG A 181 -11.94 -8.28 1.49
C ARG A 181 -11.04 -8.89 0.41
N ASN A 182 -10.02 -9.62 0.83
CA ASN A 182 -9.05 -10.20 -0.10
C ASN A 182 -9.60 -11.38 -0.90
N LEU A 183 -10.61 -12.09 -0.41
CA LEU A 183 -11.35 -13.10 -1.18
C LEU A 183 -12.24 -12.50 -2.27
N GLY A 184 -12.54 -11.21 -2.21
CA GLY A 184 -13.17 -10.46 -3.30
C GLY A 184 -12.27 -10.27 -4.53
N PHE A 185 -10.97 -10.59 -4.44
CA PHE A 185 -9.96 -10.54 -5.52
C PHE A 185 -10.02 -9.25 -6.37
N GLY A 186 -10.10 -8.12 -5.71
CA GLY A 186 -10.10 -6.78 -6.29
C GLY A 186 -11.49 -6.29 -6.69
N LEU A 187 -12.25 -7.01 -7.51
CA LEU A 187 -13.51 -6.52 -8.07
C LEU A 187 -14.63 -6.39 -7.01
N ASN A 188 -14.71 -7.35 -6.09
CA ASN A 188 -15.68 -7.38 -4.99
C ASN A 188 -15.06 -7.08 -3.62
N GLY A 189 -13.80 -6.63 -3.57
CA GLY A 189 -13.10 -6.44 -2.30
C GLY A 189 -13.85 -5.50 -1.35
N ASP A 190 -14.29 -4.35 -1.83
CA ASP A 190 -15.02 -3.36 -1.01
C ASP A 190 -16.40 -3.88 -0.57
N ALA A 191 -17.10 -4.62 -1.42
CA ALA A 191 -18.38 -5.25 -1.07
C ALA A 191 -18.21 -6.31 0.03
N PHE A 192 -17.17 -7.16 -0.08
CA PHE A 192 -16.82 -8.14 0.94
C PHE A 192 -16.40 -7.49 2.27
N GLU A 193 -15.63 -6.41 2.23
CA GLU A 193 -15.25 -5.68 3.45
C GLU A 193 -16.47 -5.08 4.14
N ALA A 194 -17.31 -4.39 3.40
CA ALA A 194 -18.52 -3.78 3.93
C ALA A 194 -19.48 -4.84 4.50
N TRP A 195 -19.71 -5.94 3.76
CA TRP A 195 -20.49 -7.08 4.24
C TRP A 195 -19.92 -7.67 5.54
N ALA A 196 -18.63 -7.97 5.59
CA ALA A 196 -17.99 -8.57 6.76
C ALA A 196 -18.02 -7.65 7.99
N ALA A 197 -17.91 -6.32 7.79
CA ALA A 197 -18.04 -5.35 8.85
C ALA A 197 -19.46 -5.24 9.44
N HIS A 198 -20.48 -5.68 8.69
CA HIS A 198 -21.87 -5.73 9.15
C HIS A 198 -22.26 -7.09 9.76
N LEU A 199 -21.36 -8.08 9.76
CA LEU A 199 -21.66 -9.39 10.33
C LEU A 199 -21.80 -9.32 11.85
N PRO A 200 -22.87 -9.89 12.40
CA PRO A 200 -23.04 -9.98 13.84
C PRO A 200 -22.25 -11.16 14.41
N PHE A 201 -20.92 -11.06 14.49
CA PHE A 201 -20.02 -12.16 14.90
C PHE A 201 -20.48 -12.90 16.14
N ARG A 202 -20.96 -12.19 17.17
CA ARG A 202 -21.48 -12.82 18.39
C ARG A 202 -22.72 -13.70 18.15
N ALA A 203 -23.55 -13.35 17.17
CA ALA A 203 -24.72 -14.16 16.82
C ALA A 203 -24.30 -15.36 15.97
N VAL A 204 -23.39 -15.15 15.02
CA VAL A 204 -22.85 -16.22 14.17
C VAL A 204 -22.10 -17.26 15.00
N ASP A 205 -21.29 -16.83 15.99
CA ASP A 205 -20.54 -17.74 16.87
C ASP A 205 -21.44 -18.71 17.65
N LYS A 206 -22.64 -18.28 18.04
CA LYS A 206 -23.62 -19.17 18.73
C LYS A 206 -24.18 -20.28 17.84
N HIS A 207 -23.99 -20.18 16.54
CA HIS A 207 -24.49 -21.11 15.53
C HIS A 207 -23.37 -21.71 14.69
N ARG A 208 -22.11 -21.52 15.10
CA ARG A 208 -20.91 -21.94 14.35
C ARG A 208 -20.85 -23.44 14.11
N ASP A 209 -21.43 -24.26 14.97
CA ASP A 209 -21.51 -25.70 14.88
C ASP A 209 -22.38 -26.19 13.69
N SER A 210 -23.25 -25.35 13.14
CA SER A 210 -24.07 -25.64 11.98
C SER A 210 -23.60 -24.85 10.75
N LEU A 211 -22.95 -25.53 9.80
CA LEU A 211 -22.55 -24.91 8.53
C LEU A 211 -23.73 -24.25 7.80
N PHE A 212 -24.89 -24.91 7.82
CA PHE A 212 -26.10 -24.40 7.19
C PHE A 212 -26.55 -23.07 7.79
N GLN A 213 -26.49 -22.92 9.12
CA GLN A 213 -26.85 -21.68 9.79
C GLN A 213 -25.79 -20.58 9.53
N VAL A 214 -24.51 -20.93 9.46
CA VAL A 214 -23.45 -19.97 9.07
C VAL A 214 -23.65 -19.52 7.61
N GLU A 215 -24.00 -20.42 6.69
CA GLU A 215 -24.34 -20.04 5.31
C GLU A 215 -25.58 -19.15 5.26
N ALA A 216 -26.61 -19.43 6.06
CA ALA A 216 -27.79 -18.58 6.14
C ALA A 216 -27.45 -17.15 6.62
N PHE A 217 -26.61 -17.01 7.66
CA PHE A 217 -26.11 -15.71 8.09
C PHE A 217 -25.34 -14.99 6.99
N PHE A 218 -24.40 -15.69 6.35
CA PHE A 218 -23.48 -15.07 5.40
C PHE A 218 -24.18 -14.63 4.13
N LEU A 219 -24.99 -15.51 3.53
CA LEU A 219 -25.71 -15.21 2.30
C LEU A 219 -26.89 -14.25 2.54
N GLY A 220 -27.53 -14.36 3.71
CA GLY A 220 -28.62 -13.48 4.09
C GLY A 220 -28.13 -12.05 4.33
N GLN A 221 -27.11 -11.85 5.17
CA GLN A 221 -26.52 -10.52 5.39
C GLN A 221 -25.86 -9.93 4.12
N ALA A 222 -25.52 -10.78 3.15
CA ALA A 222 -25.05 -10.36 1.84
C ALA A 222 -26.17 -9.88 0.90
N GLY A 223 -27.44 -9.92 1.32
CA GLY A 223 -28.59 -9.56 0.48
C GLY A 223 -28.82 -10.51 -0.70
N LEU A 224 -28.35 -11.75 -0.58
CA LEU A 224 -28.46 -12.75 -1.64
C LEU A 224 -29.65 -13.70 -1.44
N LEU A 225 -30.47 -13.48 -0.39
CA LEU A 225 -31.66 -14.24 -0.05
C LEU A 225 -32.97 -13.40 -0.08
N GLU A 226 -32.96 -12.26 -0.79
CA GLU A 226 -34.06 -11.30 -0.81
C GLU A 226 -35.13 -11.63 -1.90
N GLU A 227 -34.80 -12.45 -2.90
CA GLU A 227 -35.70 -12.75 -4.00
C GLU A 227 -36.67 -13.89 -3.65
N ASP A 228 -37.87 -13.90 -4.25
CA ASP A 228 -38.85 -14.99 -4.11
C ASP A 228 -38.63 -16.09 -5.16
N TRP A 229 -37.77 -17.05 -4.84
CA TRP A 229 -37.47 -18.17 -5.71
C TRP A 229 -38.08 -19.47 -5.16
N GLN A 230 -39.24 -19.81 -5.66
CA GLN A 230 -40.02 -20.94 -5.19
C GLN A 230 -39.47 -22.32 -5.64
N GLU A 231 -38.67 -22.37 -6.70
CA GLU A 231 -38.21 -23.62 -7.32
C GLU A 231 -36.97 -24.23 -6.64
N ASP A 232 -36.17 -23.45 -5.93
CA ASP A 232 -34.95 -23.92 -5.25
C ASP A 232 -35.21 -24.20 -3.77
N CYS A 233 -35.26 -25.48 -3.41
CA CYS A 233 -35.51 -25.89 -2.04
C CYS A 233 -34.45 -25.42 -1.07
N TYR A 234 -33.15 -25.47 -1.46
CA TYR A 234 -32.04 -25.05 -0.61
C TYR A 234 -32.08 -23.54 -0.34
N TYR A 235 -32.36 -22.76 -1.39
CA TYR A 235 -32.56 -21.32 -1.26
C TYR A 235 -33.67 -20.97 -0.25
N ARG A 236 -34.83 -21.60 -0.37
CA ARG A 236 -35.96 -21.33 0.52
C ARG A 236 -35.68 -21.73 1.97
N GLU A 237 -34.96 -22.84 2.18
CA GLU A 237 -34.56 -23.24 3.52
C GLU A 237 -33.57 -22.24 4.14
N LEU A 238 -32.56 -21.78 3.38
CA LEU A 238 -31.63 -20.73 3.83
C LEU A 238 -32.36 -19.41 4.12
N GLN A 239 -33.28 -18.99 3.25
CA GLN A 239 -34.05 -17.76 3.43
C GLN A 239 -34.93 -17.84 4.69
N LYS A 240 -35.61 -18.95 4.91
CA LYS A 240 -36.41 -19.19 6.12
C LYS A 240 -35.55 -19.17 7.38
N GLU A 241 -34.41 -19.82 7.35
CA GLU A 241 -33.47 -19.85 8.46
C GLU A 241 -32.90 -18.46 8.73
N PHE A 242 -32.50 -17.74 7.69
CA PHE A 242 -32.00 -16.35 7.83
C PHE A 242 -33.06 -15.44 8.45
N HIS A 243 -34.31 -15.47 8.00
CA HIS A 243 -35.38 -14.67 8.59
C HIS A 243 -35.65 -15.03 10.05
N TYR A 244 -35.52 -16.29 10.43
CA TYR A 244 -35.59 -16.71 11.84
C TYR A 244 -34.44 -16.12 12.65
N LEU A 245 -33.21 -16.24 12.16
CA LEU A 245 -32.00 -15.72 12.80
C LEU A 245 -32.02 -14.18 12.88
N GLN A 246 -32.49 -13.51 11.82
CA GLN A 246 -32.63 -12.06 11.77
C GLN A 246 -33.56 -11.53 12.88
N ARG A 247 -34.72 -12.20 13.07
CA ARG A 247 -35.65 -11.85 14.15
C ARG A 247 -35.11 -12.19 15.54
N LYS A 248 -34.48 -13.35 15.68
CA LYS A 248 -33.93 -13.85 16.94
C LYS A 248 -32.84 -12.94 17.50
N PHE A 249 -32.01 -12.36 16.65
CA PHE A 249 -30.85 -11.53 17.02
C PHE A 249 -31.04 -10.05 16.70
N GLU A 250 -32.22 -9.64 16.24
CA GLU A 250 -32.52 -8.26 15.87
C GLU A 250 -31.45 -7.68 14.91
N LEU A 251 -31.11 -8.46 13.86
CA LEU A 251 -30.06 -8.09 12.94
C LEU A 251 -30.43 -6.86 12.13
N SER A 252 -29.42 -6.04 11.83
CA SER A 252 -29.56 -4.92 10.87
C SER A 252 -29.96 -5.43 9.48
N ALA A 253 -30.49 -4.53 8.66
CA ALA A 253 -30.79 -4.84 7.27
C ALA A 253 -29.54 -5.38 6.54
N PRO A 254 -29.72 -6.38 5.65
CA PRO A 254 -28.64 -6.88 4.79
C PRO A 254 -28.02 -5.76 3.94
N VAL A 255 -26.78 -5.96 3.50
CA VAL A 255 -26.22 -5.11 2.44
C VAL A 255 -26.99 -5.34 1.13
N SER A 256 -27.03 -4.34 0.25
CA SER A 256 -27.72 -4.49 -1.04
C SER A 256 -27.07 -5.57 -1.89
N GLY A 257 -27.88 -6.49 -2.42
CA GLY A 257 -27.43 -7.50 -3.38
C GLY A 257 -26.79 -6.91 -4.65
N ASP A 258 -27.10 -5.65 -4.98
CA ASP A 258 -26.54 -4.93 -6.14
C ASP A 258 -25.05 -4.58 -5.98
N TRP A 259 -24.50 -4.69 -4.78
CA TRP A 259 -23.08 -4.46 -4.56
C TRP A 259 -22.20 -5.54 -5.18
N TRP A 260 -22.77 -6.73 -5.43
CA TRP A 260 -22.01 -7.87 -5.92
C TRP A 260 -21.87 -7.83 -7.44
N ARG A 261 -20.62 -7.85 -7.91
CA ARG A 261 -20.29 -7.85 -9.32
C ARG A 261 -19.95 -9.26 -9.79
N PHE A 262 -20.57 -9.68 -10.91
CA PHE A 262 -20.38 -10.99 -11.54
C PHE A 262 -19.68 -10.91 -12.88
N LEU A 263 -19.85 -9.79 -13.59
CA LEU A 263 -19.28 -9.58 -14.91
C LEU A 263 -17.74 -9.62 -14.86
N ARG A 264 -17.13 -10.31 -15.81
CA ARG A 264 -15.68 -10.53 -15.95
C ARG A 264 -15.07 -11.40 -14.84
N LEU A 265 -15.87 -12.10 -14.05
CA LEU A 265 -15.40 -13.11 -13.12
C LEU A 265 -15.57 -14.51 -13.67
N ARG A 266 -14.61 -15.41 -13.36
CA ARG A 266 -14.80 -16.84 -13.52
C ARG A 266 -15.85 -17.32 -12.50
N PRO A 267 -16.76 -18.25 -12.86
CA PRO A 267 -17.82 -18.68 -11.94
C PRO A 267 -17.33 -19.15 -10.57
N GLY A 268 -16.18 -19.81 -10.47
CA GLY A 268 -15.57 -20.20 -9.19
C GLY A 268 -15.16 -19.02 -8.28
N ASN A 269 -15.18 -17.78 -8.81
CA ASN A 269 -14.92 -16.57 -8.05
C ASN A 269 -16.18 -15.74 -7.77
N PHE A 270 -17.37 -16.28 -8.09
CA PHE A 270 -18.62 -15.58 -7.80
C PHE A 270 -18.81 -15.38 -6.29
N PRO A 271 -19.44 -14.28 -5.87
CA PRO A 271 -19.68 -13.97 -4.47
C PRO A 271 -20.31 -15.13 -3.69
N HIS A 272 -21.30 -15.80 -4.25
CA HIS A 272 -21.94 -16.97 -3.63
C HIS A 272 -20.93 -18.06 -3.23
N VAL A 273 -20.06 -18.44 -4.17
CA VAL A 273 -19.06 -19.49 -3.92
C VAL A 273 -18.06 -19.01 -2.87
N ARG A 274 -17.64 -17.75 -2.91
CA ARG A 274 -16.68 -17.18 -1.94
C ARG A 274 -17.29 -17.04 -0.54
N LEU A 275 -18.56 -16.65 -0.44
CA LEU A 275 -19.29 -16.59 0.82
C LEU A 275 -19.47 -18.00 1.42
N ALA A 276 -19.82 -19.00 0.60
CA ALA A 276 -19.92 -20.38 1.04
C ALA A 276 -18.56 -20.94 1.52
N GLN A 277 -17.45 -20.60 0.86
CA GLN A 277 -16.09 -20.95 1.29
C GLN A 277 -15.72 -20.27 2.62
N LEU A 278 -16.07 -18.99 2.80
CA LEU A 278 -15.88 -18.30 4.06
C LEU A 278 -16.74 -18.90 5.18
N ALA A 279 -17.99 -19.25 4.89
CA ALA A 279 -18.88 -19.94 5.83
C ALA A 279 -18.29 -21.27 6.29
N TRP A 280 -17.78 -22.07 5.33
CA TRP A 280 -17.07 -23.31 5.64
C TRP A 280 -15.86 -23.06 6.55
N LEU A 281 -15.02 -22.09 6.21
CA LEU A 281 -13.83 -21.77 6.98
C LEU A 281 -14.18 -21.31 8.39
N TYR A 282 -15.20 -20.46 8.52
CA TYR A 282 -15.67 -19.95 9.80
C TYR A 282 -16.26 -21.08 10.67
N HIS A 283 -17.03 -21.98 10.07
CA HIS A 283 -17.59 -23.16 10.74
C HIS A 283 -16.49 -24.12 11.24
N LYS A 284 -15.49 -24.38 10.40
CA LYS A 284 -14.40 -25.34 10.69
C LYS A 284 -13.41 -24.83 11.73
N GLU A 285 -13.02 -23.56 11.64
CA GLU A 285 -11.90 -22.98 12.38
C GLU A 285 -12.37 -22.03 13.48
N GLN A 286 -12.30 -22.49 14.73
CA GLN A 286 -12.44 -21.61 15.90
C GLN A 286 -11.15 -20.85 16.10
N SER A 287 -11.17 -19.56 16.40
CA SER A 287 -9.96 -18.75 16.63
C SER A 287 -8.97 -18.76 15.44
N LEU A 288 -9.51 -18.50 14.25
CA LEU A 288 -8.75 -18.56 12.99
C LEU A 288 -7.49 -17.69 13.03
N PHE A 289 -7.60 -16.45 13.52
CA PHE A 289 -6.47 -15.54 13.66
C PHE A 289 -5.37 -16.13 14.55
N SER A 290 -5.71 -16.57 15.77
CA SER A 290 -4.74 -17.10 16.71
C SER A 290 -4.01 -18.33 16.17
N ARG A 291 -4.74 -19.22 15.45
CA ARG A 291 -4.13 -20.40 14.83
C ARG A 291 -3.17 -20.04 13.71
N VAL A 292 -3.54 -19.06 12.88
CA VAL A 292 -2.69 -18.55 11.80
C VAL A 292 -1.45 -17.88 12.36
N MET A 293 -1.59 -17.08 13.44
CA MET A 293 -0.44 -16.43 14.09
C MET A 293 0.52 -17.43 14.74
N ALA A 294 0.04 -18.56 15.24
CA ALA A 294 0.85 -19.61 15.85
C ALA A 294 1.53 -20.53 14.83
N ALA A 295 1.06 -20.59 13.59
CA ALA A 295 1.61 -21.48 12.57
C ALA A 295 3.04 -21.07 12.15
N GLU A 296 3.95 -22.01 12.10
CA GLU A 296 5.38 -21.76 11.83
C GLU A 296 5.72 -21.81 10.34
N THR A 297 4.93 -22.52 9.51
CA THR A 297 5.18 -22.67 8.09
C THR A 297 4.05 -22.15 7.22
N ALA A 298 4.37 -21.71 6.00
CA ALA A 298 3.37 -21.30 5.02
C ALA A 298 2.40 -22.44 4.67
N GLU A 299 2.88 -23.69 4.65
CA GLU A 299 2.06 -24.86 4.35
C GLU A 299 1.05 -25.16 5.48
N ASP A 300 1.42 -24.96 6.73
CA ASP A 300 0.48 -25.11 7.84
C ASP A 300 -0.59 -24.04 7.81
N ILE A 301 -0.22 -22.81 7.48
CA ILE A 301 -1.18 -21.72 7.27
C ILE A 301 -2.15 -22.08 6.13
N LYS A 302 -1.65 -22.58 5.00
CA LYS A 302 -2.50 -23.02 3.87
C LYS A 302 -3.50 -24.09 4.29
N LYS A 303 -3.11 -25.07 5.12
CA LYS A 303 -4.01 -26.10 5.66
C LYS A 303 -5.12 -25.47 6.54
N ILE A 304 -4.76 -24.50 7.39
CA ILE A 304 -5.71 -23.78 8.24
C ILE A 304 -6.71 -22.99 7.40
N ILE A 305 -6.24 -22.18 6.44
CA ILE A 305 -7.11 -21.33 5.60
C ILE A 305 -7.75 -22.09 4.43
N SER A 306 -7.47 -23.37 4.26
CA SER A 306 -8.10 -24.20 3.22
C SER A 306 -9.61 -24.29 3.44
N ALA A 307 -10.36 -23.90 2.44
CA ALA A 307 -11.81 -23.91 2.47
C ALA A 307 -12.40 -24.61 1.25
N ARG A 308 -13.56 -25.21 1.47
CA ARG A 308 -14.43 -25.79 0.44
C ARG A 308 -15.86 -25.24 0.61
N THR A 309 -16.78 -25.72 -0.15
CA THR A 309 -18.19 -25.34 -0.02
C THR A 309 -19.01 -26.51 0.55
N SER A 310 -20.27 -26.26 0.97
CA SER A 310 -21.25 -27.30 1.23
C SER A 310 -21.62 -28.01 -0.08
N PRO A 311 -22.22 -29.25 0.00
CA PRO A 311 -22.54 -30.06 -1.18
C PRO A 311 -23.45 -29.38 -2.21
N TYR A 312 -24.34 -28.50 -1.80
CA TYR A 312 -25.20 -27.74 -2.73
C TYR A 312 -24.35 -26.96 -3.76
N TRP A 313 -23.31 -26.28 -3.32
CA TRP A 313 -22.45 -25.47 -4.18
C TRP A 313 -21.58 -26.31 -5.12
N GLU A 314 -21.44 -27.59 -4.92
CA GLU A 314 -20.69 -28.46 -5.84
C GLU A 314 -21.36 -28.55 -7.22
N THR A 315 -22.68 -28.33 -7.27
CA THR A 315 -23.45 -28.27 -8.52
C THR A 315 -24.01 -26.89 -8.85
N HIS A 316 -23.69 -25.85 -8.08
CA HIS A 316 -24.21 -24.50 -8.28
C HIS A 316 -23.11 -23.44 -8.13
N PHE A 317 -23.13 -22.42 -8.99
CA PHE A 317 -22.33 -21.19 -8.83
C PHE A 317 -23.17 -20.01 -8.34
N THR A 318 -24.46 -20.07 -8.56
CA THR A 318 -25.52 -19.18 -8.08
C THR A 318 -26.77 -20.04 -7.82
N PHE A 319 -27.77 -19.52 -7.14
CA PHE A 319 -28.96 -20.31 -6.80
C PHE A 319 -29.78 -20.80 -8.01
N LYS A 320 -29.87 -20.04 -9.07
CA LYS A 320 -30.81 -20.33 -10.19
C LYS A 320 -30.35 -21.40 -11.18
N LYS A 321 -29.05 -21.68 -11.24
CA LYS A 321 -28.48 -22.43 -12.36
C LYS A 321 -27.56 -23.53 -11.88
N SER A 322 -27.98 -24.75 -12.14
CA SER A 322 -27.14 -25.93 -11.93
C SER A 322 -25.96 -25.99 -12.92
N SER A 323 -24.90 -26.59 -12.50
CA SER A 323 -23.68 -26.84 -13.26
C SER A 323 -23.24 -28.29 -13.07
N PRO A 324 -22.35 -28.84 -13.93
CA PRO A 324 -21.75 -30.14 -13.65
C PRO A 324 -21.10 -30.17 -12.26
N HIS A 325 -21.17 -31.31 -11.62
CA HIS A 325 -20.59 -31.53 -10.29
C HIS A 325 -19.10 -31.24 -10.30
N GLN A 326 -18.68 -30.37 -9.42
CA GLN A 326 -17.29 -30.00 -9.21
C GLN A 326 -17.08 -29.56 -7.76
N GLU A 327 -16.17 -30.19 -7.04
CA GLU A 327 -15.76 -29.71 -5.73
C GLU A 327 -15.14 -28.31 -5.83
N LYS A 328 -15.66 -27.35 -5.06
CA LYS A 328 -15.22 -25.96 -5.09
C LYS A 328 -14.36 -25.67 -3.88
N ARG A 329 -13.06 -26.01 -3.99
CA ARG A 329 -12.04 -25.68 -2.99
C ARG A 329 -11.29 -24.41 -3.37
N LEU A 330 -10.69 -23.75 -2.37
CA LEU A 330 -9.66 -22.74 -2.63
C LEU A 330 -8.45 -23.41 -3.26
N GLY A 331 -8.14 -23.04 -4.51
CA GLY A 331 -6.97 -23.55 -5.22
C GLY A 331 -5.68 -22.90 -4.72
N GLU A 332 -4.54 -23.51 -5.02
CA GLU A 332 -3.21 -23.10 -4.58
C GLU A 332 -2.90 -21.60 -4.86
N ASN A 333 -3.26 -21.11 -6.04
CA ASN A 333 -3.10 -19.70 -6.38
C ASN A 333 -3.91 -18.76 -5.46
N ALA A 334 -5.14 -19.16 -5.09
CA ALA A 334 -5.98 -18.39 -4.18
C ALA A 334 -5.40 -18.39 -2.75
N LEU A 335 -4.90 -19.55 -2.30
CA LEU A 335 -4.24 -19.68 -0.99
C LEU A 335 -2.97 -18.81 -0.94
N ASN A 336 -2.15 -18.81 -1.98
CA ASN A 336 -0.96 -17.96 -2.06
C ASN A 336 -1.33 -16.46 -2.04
N LEU A 337 -2.39 -16.05 -2.76
CA LEU A 337 -2.86 -14.67 -2.73
C LEU A 337 -3.39 -14.26 -1.34
N ILE A 338 -4.06 -15.16 -0.62
CA ILE A 338 -4.50 -14.93 0.75
C ILE A 338 -3.29 -14.79 1.68
N LEU A 339 -2.28 -15.67 1.54
CA LEU A 339 -1.02 -15.54 2.29
C LEU A 339 -0.39 -14.17 2.07
N ILE A 340 -0.13 -13.79 0.82
CA ILE A 340 0.57 -12.56 0.45
C ILE A 340 -0.22 -11.30 0.85
N ASN A 341 -1.55 -11.32 0.72
CA ASN A 341 -2.35 -10.12 0.88
C ASN A 341 -3.09 -10.02 2.22
N THR A 342 -3.20 -11.11 2.98
CA THR A 342 -3.86 -11.14 4.30
C THR A 342 -2.89 -11.56 5.40
N VAL A 343 -2.42 -12.80 5.37
CA VAL A 343 -1.72 -13.40 6.50
C VAL A 343 -0.39 -12.71 6.78
N ILE A 344 0.44 -12.56 5.77
CA ILE A 344 1.78 -11.96 5.90
C ILE A 344 1.70 -10.50 6.39
N PRO A 345 0.84 -9.63 5.82
CA PRO A 345 0.63 -8.29 6.39
C PRO A 345 0.12 -8.29 7.84
N PHE A 346 -0.71 -9.26 8.21
CA PHE A 346 -1.17 -9.39 9.60
C PHE A 346 -0.07 -9.83 10.56
N LEU A 347 0.79 -10.77 10.14
CA LEU A 347 1.98 -11.14 10.92
C LEU A 347 2.84 -9.92 11.20
N TYR A 348 3.11 -9.12 10.18
CA TYR A 348 3.89 -7.90 10.31
C TYR A 348 3.20 -6.87 11.22
N ALA A 349 1.93 -6.55 10.96
CA ALA A 349 1.17 -5.57 11.75
C ALA A 349 1.02 -5.99 13.22
N TYR A 350 0.79 -7.28 13.48
CA TYR A 350 0.68 -7.81 14.83
C TYR A 350 2.02 -7.81 15.54
N GLY A 351 3.12 -8.13 14.82
CA GLY A 351 4.49 -8.02 15.32
C GLY A 351 4.82 -6.58 15.74
N MET A 352 4.53 -5.62 14.87
CA MET A 352 4.71 -4.18 15.19
C MET A 352 3.89 -3.74 16.40
N HIS A 353 2.61 -4.14 16.47
CA HIS A 353 1.74 -3.80 17.59
C HIS A 353 2.23 -4.38 18.94
N ARG A 354 2.83 -5.56 18.90
CA ARG A 354 3.35 -6.25 20.10
C ARG A 354 4.83 -5.99 20.38
N ALA A 355 5.51 -5.22 19.56
CA ALA A 355 6.97 -5.06 19.55
C ALA A 355 7.70 -6.42 19.50
N ASP A 356 7.18 -7.36 18.70
CA ASP A 356 7.75 -8.71 18.50
C ASP A 356 8.40 -8.80 17.13
N GLU A 357 9.72 -8.57 17.08
CA GLU A 357 10.51 -8.60 15.85
C GLU A 357 10.46 -9.97 15.15
N ARG A 358 10.32 -11.08 15.90
CA ARG A 358 10.24 -12.43 15.31
C ARG A 358 9.05 -12.59 14.37
N LEU A 359 7.92 -11.95 14.69
CA LEU A 359 6.75 -11.96 13.81
C LEU A 359 6.99 -11.14 12.54
N CYS A 360 7.68 -10.01 12.64
CA CYS A 360 8.05 -9.19 11.48
C CYS A 360 9.04 -9.94 10.57
N ASP A 361 10.07 -10.57 11.15
CA ASP A 361 11.04 -11.38 10.40
C ASP A 361 10.35 -12.57 9.71
N ARG A 362 9.44 -13.26 10.42
CA ARG A 362 8.68 -14.37 9.83
C ARG A 362 7.82 -13.92 8.65
N ALA A 363 7.20 -12.74 8.75
CA ALA A 363 6.44 -12.16 7.63
C ALA A 363 7.33 -11.94 6.41
N THR A 364 8.53 -11.41 6.60
CA THR A 364 9.52 -11.20 5.53
C THR A 364 9.99 -12.54 4.95
N CYS A 365 10.38 -13.49 5.79
CA CYS A 365 10.80 -14.84 5.34
C CYS A 365 9.71 -15.55 4.53
N PHE A 366 8.45 -15.45 4.93
CA PHE A 366 7.36 -16.06 4.16
C PHE A 366 7.18 -15.41 2.79
N LEU A 367 7.32 -14.08 2.72
CA LEU A 367 7.19 -13.39 1.45
C LEU A 367 8.33 -13.73 0.48
N GLU A 368 9.54 -13.91 0.99
CA GLU A 368 10.72 -14.32 0.21
C GLU A 368 10.64 -15.78 -0.23
N ALA A 369 10.05 -16.67 0.58
CA ALA A 369 9.90 -18.09 0.26
C ALA A 369 8.81 -18.38 -0.78
N LEU A 370 7.83 -17.52 -0.93
CA LEU A 370 6.73 -17.68 -1.89
C LEU A 370 7.18 -17.24 -3.30
N LYS A 371 6.69 -17.96 -4.32
CA LYS A 371 6.88 -17.56 -5.72
C LYS A 371 6.22 -16.22 -6.02
N ALA A 372 6.83 -15.47 -6.92
CA ALA A 372 6.27 -14.23 -7.45
C ALA A 372 4.84 -14.42 -7.98
N GLU A 373 4.02 -13.42 -7.77
CA GLU A 373 2.69 -13.34 -8.37
C GLU A 373 2.81 -13.21 -9.90
N ASN A 374 1.96 -13.90 -10.64
CA ASN A 374 1.90 -13.75 -12.09
C ASN A 374 0.78 -12.80 -12.47
N ASN A 375 1.09 -11.52 -12.57
CA ASN A 375 0.15 -10.47 -12.97
C ASN A 375 0.77 -9.57 -14.06
N HIS A 376 0.04 -8.55 -14.52
CA HIS A 376 0.54 -7.66 -15.56
C HIS A 376 1.76 -6.85 -15.11
N VAL A 377 1.81 -6.47 -13.82
CA VAL A 377 2.93 -5.70 -13.24
C VAL A 377 4.22 -6.51 -13.29
N THR A 378 4.19 -7.72 -12.74
CA THR A 378 5.37 -8.59 -12.70
C THR A 378 5.89 -8.92 -14.09
N ARG A 379 4.98 -9.16 -15.06
CA ARG A 379 5.37 -9.40 -16.46
C ARG A 379 5.99 -8.16 -17.10
N LEU A 380 5.45 -6.98 -16.85
CA LEU A 380 5.98 -5.71 -17.36
C LEU A 380 7.41 -5.46 -16.85
N TRP A 381 7.62 -5.57 -15.55
CA TRP A 381 8.93 -5.33 -14.95
C TRP A 381 9.96 -6.41 -15.33
N SER A 382 9.53 -7.68 -15.43
CA SER A 382 10.39 -8.75 -15.94
C SER A 382 10.78 -8.51 -17.40
N GLY A 383 9.84 -8.06 -18.24
CA GLY A 383 10.10 -7.65 -19.62
C GLY A 383 11.04 -6.43 -19.73
N ALA A 384 11.06 -5.57 -18.73
CA ALA A 384 11.99 -4.45 -18.62
C ALA A 384 13.38 -4.84 -18.13
N GLY A 385 13.63 -6.13 -17.86
CA GLY A 385 14.94 -6.66 -17.48
C GLY A 385 15.21 -6.78 -15.99
N LEU A 386 14.19 -6.58 -15.12
CA LEU A 386 14.34 -6.83 -13.70
C LEU A 386 13.99 -8.29 -13.36
N PRO A 387 14.80 -8.97 -12.52
CA PRO A 387 14.47 -10.30 -12.05
C PRO A 387 13.28 -10.25 -11.08
N VAL A 388 12.29 -11.13 -11.26
CA VAL A 388 11.09 -11.23 -10.41
C VAL A 388 10.89 -12.70 -10.06
N TYR A 389 11.40 -13.12 -8.91
CA TYR A 389 11.41 -14.53 -8.50
C TYR A 389 10.49 -14.81 -7.32
N THR A 390 10.39 -13.88 -6.38
CA THR A 390 9.71 -14.06 -5.11
C THR A 390 8.48 -13.18 -4.99
N ALA A 391 7.59 -13.52 -4.05
CA ALA A 391 6.47 -12.66 -3.71
C ALA A 391 6.95 -11.32 -3.14
N ALA A 392 8.12 -11.27 -2.50
CA ALA A 392 8.77 -10.04 -2.06
C ALA A 392 9.03 -9.10 -3.24
N ASP A 393 9.64 -9.62 -4.31
CA ASP A 393 9.88 -8.85 -5.53
C ASP A 393 8.57 -8.33 -6.13
N SER A 394 7.54 -9.20 -6.23
CA SER A 394 6.26 -8.80 -6.83
C SER A 394 5.55 -7.73 -5.99
N GLN A 395 5.57 -7.83 -4.66
CA GLN A 395 4.94 -6.83 -3.78
C GLN A 395 5.72 -5.51 -3.77
N ALA A 396 7.04 -5.53 -3.84
CA ALA A 396 7.87 -4.34 -3.99
C ALA A 396 7.61 -3.63 -5.34
N LEU A 397 7.49 -4.38 -6.43
CA LEU A 397 7.19 -3.82 -7.76
C LEU A 397 5.77 -3.25 -7.86
N LEU A 398 4.79 -3.85 -7.19
CA LEU A 398 3.45 -3.28 -7.05
C LEU A 398 3.49 -1.95 -6.29
N GLN A 399 4.31 -1.84 -5.24
CA GLN A 399 4.53 -0.60 -4.49
C GLN A 399 5.18 0.45 -5.39
N LEU A 400 6.27 0.08 -6.06
CA LEU A 400 6.98 0.96 -6.98
C LEU A 400 6.05 1.53 -8.06
N GLN A 401 5.25 0.66 -8.68
CA GLN A 401 4.34 1.09 -9.71
C GLN A 401 3.31 2.07 -9.18
N LYS A 402 2.57 1.68 -8.13
CA LYS A 402 1.43 2.44 -7.62
C LYS A 402 1.84 3.78 -6.99
N GLU A 403 2.89 3.78 -6.18
CA GLU A 403 3.23 4.94 -5.37
C GLU A 403 4.25 5.88 -6.03
N TYR A 404 4.98 5.37 -7.03
CA TYR A 404 6.02 6.16 -7.72
C TYR A 404 5.74 6.33 -9.21
N CYS A 405 5.59 5.23 -9.97
CA CYS A 405 5.51 5.34 -11.43
C CYS A 405 4.18 5.93 -11.91
N ASP A 406 3.05 5.45 -11.38
CA ASP A 406 1.71 5.94 -11.75
C ASP A 406 1.51 7.41 -11.32
N ARG A 407 2.22 7.83 -10.26
CA ARG A 407 2.22 9.22 -9.77
C ARG A 407 3.28 10.10 -10.45
N LYS A 408 4.12 9.52 -11.32
CA LYS A 408 5.30 10.17 -11.93
C LYS A 408 6.26 10.79 -10.90
N ASP A 409 6.37 10.17 -9.73
CA ASP A 409 7.21 10.63 -8.61
C ASP A 409 8.65 10.10 -8.74
N CYS A 410 9.27 10.36 -9.90
CA CYS A 410 10.59 9.87 -10.25
C CYS A 410 11.71 10.50 -9.41
N LEU A 411 11.48 11.68 -8.85
CA LEU A 411 12.46 12.37 -8.01
C LEU A 411 12.66 11.71 -6.64
N ARG A 412 11.67 10.97 -6.14
CA ARG A 412 11.76 10.18 -4.90
C ARG A 412 12.17 8.73 -5.14
N CYS A 413 12.20 8.28 -6.40
CA CYS A 413 12.50 6.92 -6.79
C CYS A 413 14.00 6.69 -6.96
N ARG A 414 14.52 5.58 -6.40
CA ARG A 414 15.94 5.22 -6.58
C ARG A 414 16.31 4.96 -8.03
N PHE A 415 15.42 4.33 -8.81
CA PHE A 415 15.64 4.12 -10.24
C PHE A 415 15.58 5.44 -11.02
N GLY A 416 14.69 6.36 -10.61
CA GLY A 416 14.67 7.73 -11.13
C GLY A 416 15.97 8.47 -10.85
N TYR A 417 16.53 8.32 -9.65
CA TYR A 417 17.84 8.88 -9.31
C TYR A 417 18.95 8.36 -10.23
N GLU A 418 19.03 7.04 -10.46
CA GLU A 418 20.06 6.46 -11.35
C GLU A 418 19.87 6.94 -12.81
N TYR A 419 18.62 7.15 -13.26
CA TYR A 419 18.33 7.74 -14.56
C TYR A 419 18.82 9.18 -14.66
N LEU A 420 18.48 10.02 -13.68
CA LEU A 420 18.82 11.44 -13.67
C LEU A 420 20.32 11.69 -13.52
N ARG A 421 20.99 10.86 -12.71
CA ARG A 421 22.44 10.91 -12.56
C ARG A 421 23.17 10.61 -13.88
N GLY A 422 22.61 9.72 -14.72
CA GLY A 422 23.24 9.26 -15.95
C GLY A 422 24.44 8.36 -15.73
N LYS A 423 24.81 7.60 -16.75
CA LYS A 423 26.11 6.92 -16.72
C LYS A 423 27.22 7.98 -16.82
N LYS A 424 28.18 7.90 -15.91
CA LYS A 424 29.50 8.55 -16.10
C LYS A 424 30.19 7.93 -17.30
#